data_0fe96a15155c5aa73e56adcfbe4b9e78
#
_entry.id   0fe96a15155c5aa73e56adcfbe4b9e78
#
_cell.length_a   1.000
_cell.length_b   1.000
_cell.length_c   1.000
_cell.angle_alpha   90.00
_cell.angle_beta   90.00
_cell.angle_gamma   90.00
#
_symmetry.space_group_name_H-M   'P 1'
#
loop_
_entity.id
_entity.type
_entity.pdbx_description
1 polymer ?
#
loop_
_entity_poly.entity_id
_entity_poly.type
_entity_poly.pdbx_seq_one_letter_code
_entity_poly.pdbx_strand_id
1 'polypeptide(L)'
;YLRNVLMSKEIKLANPRGFCAGVDRAIDIVNKALDIYGSPVYVKHEVVHNKVVVGDLKKRGAIFVEEIDEIPDDSLVIFSAHGVSSEVEERTKERNLSFFDATCPLVTKVHMEVRKHAKANKDIILVGHDGHPEVEGTMGRHINSDNSSIYLVQNEEEAKKVMVNNSKHLALVTQTTLSVDETKSIINILRERYPNIDVPKKDDICYATQNRQDAVKQLALESDFMIVVGSKNSSNSNRL
;
A
#
# COMPACT_ATOMS: atom_id res chain seq x y z
N TYR A 1 9.66 28.41 49.33
CA TYR A 1 8.31 28.01 48.82
C TYR A 1 8.44 27.78 47.33
N LEU A 2 8.85 26.56 46.96
CA LEU A 2 8.72 26.07 45.60
C LEU A 2 7.28 25.65 45.38
N ARG A 3 6.48 26.46 44.71
CA ARG A 3 5.21 26.07 44.16
C ARG A 3 5.50 24.99 43.10
N ASN A 4 5.18 23.74 43.42
CA ASN A 4 5.00 22.70 42.42
C ASN A 4 3.84 23.14 41.51
N VAL A 5 4.15 23.81 40.42
CA VAL A 5 3.21 23.95 39.31
C VAL A 5 3.08 22.56 38.74
N LEU A 6 2.07 21.82 39.17
CA LEU A 6 1.56 20.65 38.47
C LEU A 6 1.09 21.16 37.11
N MET A 7 1.99 21.18 36.12
CA MET A 7 1.58 21.38 34.75
C MET A 7 0.70 20.19 34.39
N SER A 8 -0.59 20.41 34.27
CA SER A 8 -1.52 19.45 33.76
C SER A 8 -1.08 19.13 32.33
N LYS A 9 -0.60 17.89 32.10
CA LYS A 9 -0.24 17.43 30.75
C LYS A 9 -1.55 17.23 29.99
N GLU A 10 -1.77 18.00 28.97
CA GLU A 10 -2.87 17.83 28.04
C GLU A 10 -2.51 16.76 27.00
N ILE A 11 -3.42 15.81 26.74
CA ILE A 11 -3.28 14.83 25.67
C ILE A 11 -4.17 15.25 24.52
N LYS A 12 -3.57 15.57 23.36
CA LYS A 12 -4.28 15.86 22.12
C LYS A 12 -4.22 14.63 21.21
N LEU A 13 -5.34 14.31 20.60
CA LEU A 13 -5.44 13.20 19.63
C LEU A 13 -5.50 13.76 18.23
N ALA A 14 -4.64 13.24 17.34
CA ALA A 14 -4.70 13.59 15.92
C ALA A 14 -6.07 13.20 15.30
N ASN A 15 -6.57 14.01 14.40
CA ASN A 15 -7.81 13.75 13.67
C ASN A 15 -7.65 14.15 12.19
N PRO A 16 -7.81 13.20 11.23
CA PRO A 16 -8.23 11.80 11.40
C PRO A 16 -7.16 10.89 12.00
N ARG A 17 -7.57 9.79 12.59
CA ARG A 17 -6.76 8.70 13.15
C ARG A 17 -7.46 7.36 12.97
N GLY A 18 -6.78 6.25 13.33
CA GLY A 18 -7.34 4.91 13.28
C GLY A 18 -7.46 4.35 11.85
N PHE A 19 -8.40 3.48 11.59
CA PHE A 19 -8.56 2.83 10.30
C PHE A 19 -9.18 3.76 9.25
N CYS A 20 -8.95 3.45 7.98
CA CYS A 20 -9.64 4.07 6.85
C CYS A 20 -10.65 3.07 6.27
N ALA A 21 -11.55 3.55 5.44
CA ALA A 21 -12.57 2.70 4.80
C ALA A 21 -11.99 1.50 4.04
N GLY A 22 -10.80 1.62 3.44
CA GLY A 22 -10.12 0.50 2.77
C GLY A 22 -9.66 -0.59 3.73
N VAL A 23 -9.12 -0.19 4.89
CA VAL A 23 -8.70 -1.10 5.96
C VAL A 23 -9.92 -1.77 6.59
N ASP A 24 -10.94 -1.01 6.97
CA ASP A 24 -12.19 -1.55 7.55
C ASP A 24 -12.83 -2.56 6.61
N ARG A 25 -12.95 -2.23 5.31
CA ARG A 25 -13.49 -3.13 4.30
C ARG A 25 -12.71 -4.46 4.22
N ALA A 26 -11.37 -4.40 4.22
CA ALA A 26 -10.56 -5.61 4.13
C ALA A 26 -10.72 -6.52 5.36
N ILE A 27 -10.75 -5.93 6.56
CA ILE A 27 -11.00 -6.65 7.81
C ILE A 27 -12.39 -7.27 7.80
N ASP A 28 -13.41 -6.53 7.37
CA ASP A 28 -14.80 -6.99 7.28
C ASP A 28 -14.97 -8.17 6.33
N ILE A 29 -14.26 -8.17 5.19
CA ILE A 29 -14.30 -9.29 4.23
C ILE A 29 -13.79 -10.57 4.91
N VAL A 30 -12.65 -10.53 5.61
CA VAL A 30 -12.10 -11.70 6.31
C VAL A 30 -13.05 -12.16 7.42
N ASN A 31 -13.59 -11.24 8.22
CA ASN A 31 -14.54 -11.56 9.27
C ASN A 31 -15.79 -12.24 8.73
N LYS A 32 -16.41 -11.67 7.68
CA LYS A 32 -17.59 -12.24 7.03
C LYS A 32 -17.32 -13.60 6.39
N ALA A 33 -16.13 -13.78 5.79
CA ALA A 33 -15.76 -15.07 5.24
C ALA A 33 -15.67 -16.14 6.34
N LEU A 34 -15.06 -15.82 7.50
CA LEU A 34 -15.03 -16.72 8.66
C LEU A 34 -16.42 -17.02 9.21
N ASP A 35 -17.32 -16.04 9.21
CA ASP A 35 -18.69 -16.23 9.70
C ASP A 35 -19.54 -17.11 8.75
N ILE A 36 -19.34 -17.00 7.43
CA ILE A 36 -20.15 -17.68 6.42
C ILE A 36 -19.60 -19.07 6.10
N TYR A 37 -18.29 -19.18 5.90
CA TYR A 37 -17.65 -20.42 5.43
C TYR A 37 -16.99 -21.21 6.57
N GLY A 38 -16.85 -20.64 7.76
CA GLY A 38 -16.12 -21.24 8.87
C GLY A 38 -14.61 -21.15 8.70
N SER A 39 -13.88 -21.72 9.66
CA SER A 39 -12.41 -21.83 9.60
C SER A 39 -12.01 -23.17 8.98
N PRO A 40 -10.86 -23.25 8.27
CA PRO A 40 -9.91 -22.16 8.04
C PRO A 40 -10.30 -21.28 6.83
N VAL A 41 -9.95 -19.99 6.90
CA VAL A 41 -9.93 -19.07 5.75
C VAL A 41 -8.49 -18.62 5.54
N TYR A 42 -7.97 -18.79 4.34
CA TYR A 42 -6.60 -18.41 3.99
C TYR A 42 -6.54 -16.95 3.54
N VAL A 43 -5.50 -16.23 3.95
CA VAL A 43 -5.30 -14.82 3.57
C VAL A 43 -3.88 -14.66 3.03
N LYS A 44 -3.77 -14.21 1.78
CA LYS A 44 -2.48 -13.93 1.13
C LYS A 44 -1.91 -12.63 1.71
N HIS A 45 -0.78 -12.71 2.40
CA HIS A 45 -0.19 -11.68 3.26
C HIS A 45 -1.07 -11.28 4.45
N GLU A 46 -0.51 -10.50 5.38
CA GLU A 46 -1.32 -9.84 6.40
C GLU A 46 -2.41 -9.00 5.74
N VAL A 47 -3.67 -9.16 6.15
CA VAL A 47 -4.79 -8.43 5.55
C VAL A 47 -4.57 -6.91 5.58
N VAL A 48 -3.95 -6.45 6.66
CA VAL A 48 -3.46 -5.09 6.91
C VAL A 48 -2.26 -5.17 7.84
N HIS A 49 -1.34 -4.21 7.78
CA HIS A 49 -0.18 -4.16 8.67
C HIS A 49 -0.55 -3.70 10.09
N ASN A 50 -1.29 -4.55 10.80
CA ASN A 50 -1.69 -4.33 12.19
C ASN A 50 -1.66 -5.64 12.99
N LYS A 51 -0.68 -5.79 13.87
CA LYS A 51 -0.46 -7.03 14.64
C LYS A 51 -1.65 -7.42 15.51
N VAL A 52 -2.42 -6.46 16.04
CA VAL A 52 -3.59 -6.75 16.88
C VAL A 52 -4.69 -7.36 16.01
N VAL A 53 -5.01 -6.71 14.88
CA VAL A 53 -6.01 -7.22 13.91
C VAL A 53 -5.62 -8.61 13.39
N VAL A 54 -4.38 -8.78 12.95
CA VAL A 54 -3.87 -10.08 12.46
C VAL A 54 -3.96 -11.14 13.55
N GLY A 55 -3.59 -10.80 14.79
CA GLY A 55 -3.69 -11.70 15.94
C GLY A 55 -5.12 -12.12 16.25
N ASP A 56 -6.08 -11.21 16.18
CA ASP A 56 -7.48 -11.52 16.44
C ASP A 56 -8.12 -12.34 15.32
N LEU A 57 -7.79 -12.07 14.07
CA LEU A 57 -8.23 -12.88 12.94
C LEU A 57 -7.63 -14.30 12.99
N LYS A 58 -6.35 -14.45 13.38
CA LYS A 58 -5.74 -15.79 13.63
C LYS A 58 -6.50 -16.57 14.69
N LYS A 59 -6.87 -15.96 15.81
CA LYS A 59 -7.68 -16.60 16.87
C LYS A 59 -9.05 -17.07 16.36
N ARG A 60 -9.61 -16.39 15.37
CA ARG A 60 -10.87 -16.76 14.71
C ARG A 60 -10.71 -17.84 13.64
N GLY A 61 -9.49 -18.21 13.28
CA GLY A 61 -9.19 -19.28 12.31
C GLY A 61 -8.75 -18.79 10.93
N ALA A 62 -8.36 -17.51 10.78
CA ALA A 62 -7.66 -17.06 9.60
C ALA A 62 -6.22 -17.56 9.57
N ILE A 63 -5.77 -18.08 8.44
CA ILE A 63 -4.40 -18.56 8.20
C ILE A 63 -3.75 -17.63 7.19
N PHE A 64 -2.70 -16.95 7.60
CA PHE A 64 -1.96 -16.04 6.73
C PHE A 64 -0.82 -16.80 6.06
N VAL A 65 -0.75 -16.71 4.74
CA VAL A 65 0.24 -17.40 3.90
C VAL A 65 0.98 -16.41 3.02
N GLU A 66 2.23 -16.70 2.71
CA GLU A 66 3.03 -15.90 1.80
C GLU A 66 2.97 -16.43 0.35
N GLU A 67 2.76 -17.73 0.15
CA GLU A 67 2.64 -18.31 -1.18
C GLU A 67 1.28 -19.00 -1.37
N ILE A 68 0.74 -18.90 -2.59
CA ILE A 68 -0.55 -19.56 -2.94
C ILE A 68 -0.41 -21.08 -2.86
N ASP A 69 0.78 -21.61 -3.09
CA ASP A 69 1.03 -23.05 -3.05
C ASP A 69 1.01 -23.64 -1.62
N GLU A 70 1.05 -22.81 -0.59
CA GLU A 70 0.84 -23.23 0.81
C GLU A 70 -0.64 -23.54 1.12
N ILE A 71 -1.58 -23.13 0.27
CA ILE A 71 -3.02 -23.26 0.50
C ILE A 71 -3.47 -24.66 0.03
N PRO A 72 -4.17 -25.47 0.85
CA PRO A 72 -4.76 -26.71 0.40
C PRO A 72 -5.80 -26.51 -0.71
N ASP A 73 -5.98 -27.53 -1.54
CA ASP A 73 -7.03 -27.53 -2.56
C ASP A 73 -8.43 -27.39 -1.92
N ASP A 74 -9.39 -26.91 -2.69
CA ASP A 74 -10.78 -26.65 -2.25
C ASP A 74 -10.92 -25.62 -1.12
N SER A 75 -9.86 -24.84 -0.85
CA SER A 75 -9.87 -23.82 0.18
C SER A 75 -10.33 -22.45 -0.33
N LEU A 76 -10.77 -21.60 0.61
CA LEU A 76 -11.06 -20.19 0.35
C LEU A 76 -9.84 -19.33 0.67
N VAL A 77 -9.43 -18.49 -0.28
CA VAL A 77 -8.37 -17.51 -0.11
C VAL A 77 -8.89 -16.07 -0.21
N ILE A 78 -8.33 -15.17 0.56
CA ILE A 78 -8.61 -13.73 0.48
C ILE A 78 -7.31 -13.00 0.13
N PHE A 79 -7.35 -12.19 -0.91
CA PHE A 79 -6.26 -11.27 -1.24
C PHE A 79 -6.33 -10.07 -0.30
N SER A 80 -5.19 -9.71 0.31
CA SER A 80 -5.10 -8.63 1.30
C SER A 80 -5.42 -7.25 0.71
N ALA A 81 -5.52 -6.24 1.58
CA ALA A 81 -5.74 -4.85 1.17
C ALA A 81 -4.65 -4.31 0.23
N HIS A 82 -3.45 -4.90 0.26
CA HIS A 82 -2.30 -4.49 -0.54
C HIS A 82 -2.41 -4.88 -2.02
N GLY A 83 -3.32 -5.79 -2.35
CA GLY A 83 -3.45 -6.37 -3.69
C GLY A 83 -2.40 -7.45 -3.95
N VAL A 84 -2.52 -8.08 -5.11
CA VAL A 84 -1.63 -9.16 -5.55
C VAL A 84 -1.20 -8.95 -7.00
N SER A 85 -0.12 -9.61 -7.42
CA SER A 85 0.31 -9.63 -8.82
C SER A 85 -0.68 -10.37 -9.73
N SER A 86 -0.54 -10.19 -11.05
CA SER A 86 -1.31 -10.97 -12.03
C SER A 86 -1.00 -12.46 -11.95
N GLU A 87 0.25 -12.82 -11.69
CA GLU A 87 0.71 -14.20 -11.52
C GLU A 87 0.02 -14.90 -10.35
N VAL A 88 -0.05 -14.24 -9.17
CA VAL A 88 -0.77 -14.76 -8.00
C VAL A 88 -2.25 -14.99 -8.31
N GLU A 89 -2.89 -14.05 -9.03
CA GLU A 89 -4.29 -14.18 -9.43
C GLU A 89 -4.50 -15.34 -10.42
N GLU A 90 -3.63 -15.49 -11.40
CA GLU A 90 -3.65 -16.58 -12.37
C GLU A 90 -3.39 -17.93 -11.68
N ARG A 91 -2.38 -18.03 -10.84
CA ARG A 91 -2.07 -19.23 -10.05
C ARG A 91 -3.23 -19.68 -9.18
N THR A 92 -3.92 -18.72 -8.55
CA THR A 92 -5.13 -19.00 -7.75
C THR A 92 -6.23 -19.63 -8.60
N LYS A 93 -6.45 -19.12 -9.83
CA LYS A 93 -7.43 -19.65 -10.78
C LYS A 93 -7.04 -21.01 -11.33
N GLU A 94 -5.76 -21.21 -11.69
CA GLU A 94 -5.25 -22.51 -12.17
C GLU A 94 -5.46 -23.63 -11.15
N ARG A 95 -5.32 -23.31 -9.86
CA ARG A 95 -5.58 -24.24 -8.77
C ARG A 95 -7.06 -24.37 -8.40
N ASN A 96 -7.97 -23.71 -9.13
CA ASN A 96 -9.42 -23.71 -8.88
C ASN A 96 -9.80 -23.31 -7.43
N LEU A 97 -8.95 -22.48 -6.77
CA LEU A 97 -9.27 -21.97 -5.44
C LEU A 97 -10.39 -20.93 -5.52
N SER A 98 -11.34 -21.01 -4.60
CA SER A 98 -12.31 -19.93 -4.40
C SER A 98 -11.58 -18.72 -3.79
N PHE A 99 -11.86 -17.50 -4.29
CA PHE A 99 -11.20 -16.33 -3.70
C PHE A 99 -12.11 -15.10 -3.59
N PHE A 100 -11.82 -14.27 -2.60
CA PHE A 100 -12.33 -12.91 -2.47
C PHE A 100 -11.17 -11.90 -2.56
N ASP A 101 -11.42 -10.82 -3.27
CA ASP A 101 -10.44 -9.73 -3.41
C ASP A 101 -10.76 -8.60 -2.41
N ALA A 102 -9.96 -8.49 -1.36
CA ALA A 102 -10.04 -7.41 -0.39
C ALA A 102 -9.12 -6.23 -0.72
N THR A 103 -8.48 -6.20 -1.90
CA THR A 103 -7.64 -5.09 -2.35
C THR A 103 -8.33 -3.75 -2.16
N CYS A 104 -7.63 -2.79 -1.57
CA CYS A 104 -8.14 -1.43 -1.42
C CYS A 104 -8.46 -0.83 -2.81
N PRO A 105 -9.64 -0.21 -3.00
CA PRO A 105 -10.00 0.39 -4.29
C PRO A 105 -8.98 1.40 -4.84
N LEU A 106 -8.23 2.08 -3.96
CA LEU A 106 -7.18 3.01 -4.38
C LEU A 106 -5.93 2.27 -4.88
N VAL A 107 -5.60 1.11 -4.33
CA VAL A 107 -4.56 0.23 -4.87
C VAL A 107 -5.02 -0.36 -6.20
N THR A 108 -6.27 -0.80 -6.30
CA THR A 108 -6.86 -1.27 -7.57
C THR A 108 -6.75 -0.21 -8.67
N LYS A 109 -6.96 1.07 -8.34
CA LYS A 109 -6.75 2.19 -9.29
C LYS A 109 -5.33 2.18 -9.85
N VAL A 110 -4.32 2.10 -8.99
CA VAL A 110 -2.90 2.07 -9.41
C VAL A 110 -2.62 0.85 -10.28
N HIS A 111 -3.11 -0.33 -9.91
CA HIS A 111 -3.02 -1.55 -10.71
C HIS A 111 -3.61 -1.38 -12.12
N MET A 112 -4.77 -0.71 -12.21
CA MET A 112 -5.40 -0.42 -13.51
C MET A 112 -4.58 0.57 -14.34
N GLU A 113 -3.96 1.57 -13.73
CA GLU A 113 -3.08 2.52 -14.42
C GLU A 113 -1.83 1.83 -14.95
N VAL A 114 -1.17 0.96 -14.16
CA VAL A 114 -0.04 0.15 -14.63
C VAL A 114 -0.44 -0.67 -15.87
N ARG A 115 -1.55 -1.41 -15.80
CA ARG A 115 -2.04 -2.20 -16.95
C ARG A 115 -2.35 -1.34 -18.17
N LYS A 116 -2.93 -0.15 -17.97
CA LYS A 116 -3.25 0.79 -19.05
C LYS A 116 -1.98 1.32 -19.73
N HIS A 117 -0.98 1.71 -18.95
CA HIS A 117 0.28 2.22 -19.47
C HIS A 117 1.07 1.12 -20.18
N ALA A 118 1.14 -0.08 -19.62
CA ALA A 118 1.77 -1.24 -20.27
C ALA A 118 1.13 -1.57 -21.61
N LYS A 119 -0.23 -1.60 -21.69
CA LYS A 119 -0.97 -1.79 -22.95
C LYS A 119 -0.71 -0.69 -23.98
N ALA A 120 -0.35 0.51 -23.54
CA ALA A 120 0.02 1.62 -24.39
C ALA A 120 1.52 1.64 -24.76
N ASN A 121 2.26 0.56 -24.46
CA ASN A 121 3.70 0.43 -24.64
C ASN A 121 4.50 1.57 -24.00
N LYS A 122 4.07 2.05 -22.84
CA LYS A 122 4.80 3.04 -22.04
C LYS A 122 5.68 2.33 -21.03
N ASP A 123 6.92 2.77 -20.90
CA ASP A 123 7.70 2.47 -19.70
C ASP A 123 7.03 3.09 -18.48
N ILE A 124 7.19 2.48 -17.31
CA ILE A 124 6.54 2.90 -16.09
C ILE A 124 7.59 3.06 -14.99
N ILE A 125 7.62 4.19 -14.31
CA ILE A 125 8.32 4.34 -13.04
C ILE A 125 7.30 4.20 -11.92
N LEU A 126 7.53 3.24 -11.04
CA LEU A 126 6.80 3.08 -9.78
C LEU A 126 7.64 3.68 -8.64
N VAL A 127 7.12 4.71 -7.99
CA VAL A 127 7.72 5.22 -6.75
C VAL A 127 7.15 4.42 -5.58
N GLY A 128 8.01 3.73 -4.83
CA GLY A 128 7.57 2.82 -3.76
C GLY A 128 8.74 2.20 -3.01
N HIS A 129 8.46 1.38 -2.02
CA HIS A 129 9.48 0.69 -1.23
C HIS A 129 9.57 -0.77 -1.62
N ASP A 130 10.77 -1.21 -1.95
CA ASP A 130 11.07 -2.60 -2.26
C ASP A 130 10.66 -3.54 -1.12
N GLY A 131 10.18 -4.74 -1.46
CA GLY A 131 9.70 -5.72 -0.49
C GLY A 131 8.37 -5.38 0.18
N HIS A 132 7.69 -4.29 -0.21
CA HIS A 132 6.36 -3.99 0.29
C HIS A 132 5.30 -4.71 -0.56
N PRO A 133 4.32 -5.45 0.04
CA PRO A 133 3.32 -6.24 -0.71
C PRO A 133 2.53 -5.43 -1.75
N GLU A 134 2.21 -4.16 -1.48
CA GLU A 134 1.56 -3.27 -2.45
C GLU A 134 2.44 -3.00 -3.67
N VAL A 135 3.76 -2.84 -3.46
CA VAL A 135 4.72 -2.60 -4.53
C VAL A 135 4.92 -3.86 -5.36
N GLU A 136 5.10 -5.00 -4.73
CA GLU A 136 5.19 -6.31 -5.41
C GLU A 136 3.94 -6.59 -6.24
N GLY A 137 2.75 -6.39 -5.64
CA GLY A 137 1.47 -6.53 -6.33
C GLY A 137 1.37 -5.60 -7.53
N THR A 138 1.75 -4.34 -7.38
CA THR A 138 1.68 -3.31 -8.44
C THR A 138 2.69 -3.60 -9.57
N MET A 139 3.94 -3.94 -9.23
CA MET A 139 4.96 -4.37 -10.21
C MET A 139 4.47 -5.55 -11.03
N GLY A 140 3.89 -6.56 -10.38
CA GLY A 140 3.35 -7.75 -11.00
C GLY A 140 2.05 -7.52 -11.80
N ARG A 141 1.53 -6.30 -11.88
CA ARG A 141 0.44 -5.93 -12.81
C ARG A 141 0.95 -5.47 -14.16
N HIS A 142 2.25 -5.24 -14.28
CA HIS A 142 2.85 -4.98 -15.57
C HIS A 142 2.79 -6.25 -16.43
N ILE A 143 2.16 -6.16 -17.58
CA ILE A 143 2.13 -7.26 -18.54
C ILE A 143 3.49 -7.24 -19.24
N ASN A 144 4.24 -8.33 -19.13
CA ASN A 144 5.50 -8.50 -19.87
C ASN A 144 5.22 -8.31 -21.35
N SER A 145 5.54 -7.14 -21.87
CA SER A 145 5.56 -6.85 -23.30
C SER A 145 7.00 -6.53 -23.67
N ASP A 146 7.45 -7.01 -24.81
CA ASP A 146 8.80 -6.71 -25.32
C ASP A 146 9.04 -5.20 -25.52
N ASN A 147 7.98 -4.40 -25.39
CA ASN A 147 7.96 -2.98 -25.75
C ASN A 147 7.79 -2.04 -24.54
N SER A 148 7.67 -2.54 -23.30
CA SER A 148 7.58 -1.71 -22.11
C SER A 148 8.19 -2.39 -20.90
N SER A 149 8.67 -1.58 -19.95
CA SER A 149 9.28 -2.05 -18.71
C SER A 149 8.73 -1.25 -17.51
N ILE A 150 8.79 -1.85 -16.32
CA ILE A 150 8.46 -1.15 -15.08
C ILE A 150 9.72 -1.07 -14.20
N TYR A 151 9.98 0.12 -13.65
CA TYR A 151 11.16 0.43 -12.86
C TYR A 151 10.74 0.91 -11.49
N LEU A 152 11.32 0.34 -10.43
CA LEU A 152 11.11 0.81 -9.07
C LEU A 152 12.09 1.94 -8.73
N VAL A 153 11.58 2.98 -8.09
CA VAL A 153 12.36 4.10 -7.54
C VAL A 153 11.92 4.34 -6.10
N GLN A 154 12.86 4.24 -5.17
CA GLN A 154 12.55 4.29 -3.74
C GLN A 154 12.87 5.65 -3.10
N ASN A 155 13.80 6.41 -3.68
CA ASN A 155 14.33 7.64 -3.11
C ASN A 155 14.89 8.58 -4.20
N GLU A 156 15.29 9.80 -3.78
CA GLU A 156 15.82 10.81 -4.68
C GLU A 156 17.10 10.37 -5.42
N GLU A 157 17.98 9.60 -4.75
CA GLU A 157 19.23 9.13 -5.37
C GLU A 157 18.96 8.13 -6.49
N GLU A 158 17.98 7.25 -6.31
CA GLU A 158 17.54 6.36 -7.37
C GLU A 158 16.83 7.13 -8.50
N ALA A 159 16.01 8.14 -8.15
CA ALA A 159 15.37 9.01 -9.13
C ALA A 159 16.39 9.72 -10.03
N LYS A 160 17.53 10.16 -9.46
CA LYS A 160 18.63 10.77 -10.22
C LYS A 160 19.35 9.80 -11.16
N LYS A 161 19.30 8.49 -10.88
CA LYS A 161 20.10 7.47 -11.59
C LYS A 161 19.29 6.57 -12.49
N VAL A 162 17.98 6.40 -12.25
CA VAL A 162 17.14 5.48 -13.02
C VAL A 162 17.27 5.72 -14.53
N MET A 163 17.45 4.66 -15.29
CA MET A 163 17.53 4.68 -16.75
C MET A 163 16.34 3.89 -17.28
N VAL A 164 15.60 4.49 -18.20
CA VAL A 164 14.41 3.90 -18.83
C VAL A 164 14.70 3.61 -20.31
N ASN A 165 14.09 2.57 -20.85
CA ASN A 165 14.30 2.20 -22.24
C ASN A 165 13.63 3.21 -23.21
N ASN A 166 12.46 3.75 -22.81
CA ASN A 166 11.68 4.67 -23.65
C ASN A 166 11.28 5.95 -22.91
N SER A 167 12.18 6.92 -22.86
CA SER A 167 11.95 8.21 -22.21
C SER A 167 10.87 9.09 -22.87
N LYS A 168 10.49 8.79 -24.13
CA LYS A 168 9.44 9.54 -24.85
C LYS A 168 8.04 9.02 -24.52
N HIS A 169 7.94 7.78 -24.11
CA HIS A 169 6.69 7.11 -23.74
C HIS A 169 6.82 6.55 -22.32
N LEU A 170 6.80 7.44 -21.33
CA LEU A 170 7.05 7.13 -19.93
C LEU A 170 5.86 7.58 -19.08
N ALA A 171 5.46 6.76 -18.13
CA ALA A 171 4.44 7.07 -17.15
C ALA A 171 4.98 6.91 -15.73
N LEU A 172 4.34 7.56 -14.77
CA LEU A 172 4.66 7.47 -13.35
C LEU A 172 3.43 7.01 -12.58
N VAL A 173 3.62 6.11 -11.65
CA VAL A 173 2.65 5.71 -10.62
C VAL A 173 3.35 5.67 -9.27
N THR A 174 2.60 5.71 -8.17
CA THR A 174 3.19 5.65 -6.83
C THR A 174 2.46 4.65 -5.93
N GLN A 175 3.16 4.12 -4.94
CA GLN A 175 2.57 3.43 -3.80
C GLN A 175 1.64 4.39 -3.05
N THR A 176 0.52 3.87 -2.50
CA THR A 176 -0.54 4.70 -1.91
C THR A 176 -0.23 5.23 -0.51
N THR A 177 0.80 4.71 0.16
CA THR A 177 1.14 5.01 1.56
C THR A 177 2.52 5.63 1.75
N LEU A 178 2.95 6.49 0.81
CA LEU A 178 4.22 7.20 0.88
C LEU A 178 4.11 8.51 1.67
N SER A 179 5.27 9.07 2.02
CA SER A 179 5.38 10.47 2.45
C SER A 179 5.04 11.39 1.27
N VAL A 180 4.11 12.31 1.48
CA VAL A 180 3.69 13.29 0.46
C VAL A 180 4.86 14.17 0.06
N ASP A 181 5.65 14.63 1.03
CA ASP A 181 6.77 15.55 0.79
C ASP A 181 7.93 14.86 0.05
N GLU A 182 8.34 13.67 0.51
CA GLU A 182 9.40 12.89 -0.16
C GLU A 182 8.99 12.51 -1.59
N THR A 183 7.75 12.07 -1.78
CA THR A 183 7.25 11.71 -3.11
C THR A 183 7.24 12.89 -4.05
N LYS A 184 6.87 14.09 -3.57
CA LYS A 184 6.91 15.32 -4.36
C LYS A 184 8.34 15.66 -4.83
N SER A 185 9.33 15.51 -3.96
CA SER A 185 10.74 15.70 -4.30
C SER A 185 11.19 14.73 -5.38
N ILE A 186 10.88 13.43 -5.23
CA ILE A 186 11.19 12.39 -6.21
C ILE A 186 10.55 12.70 -7.57
N ILE A 187 9.26 13.06 -7.57
CA ILE A 187 8.52 13.40 -8.80
C ILE A 187 9.14 14.61 -9.50
N ASN A 188 9.57 15.63 -8.78
CA ASN A 188 10.21 16.80 -9.36
C ASN A 188 11.53 16.42 -10.06
N ILE A 189 12.38 15.61 -9.44
CA ILE A 189 13.61 15.10 -10.05
C ILE A 189 13.30 14.32 -11.33
N LEU A 190 12.29 13.45 -11.29
CA LEU A 190 11.91 12.65 -12.46
C LEU A 190 11.36 13.52 -13.59
N ARG A 191 10.61 14.59 -13.29
CA ARG A 191 10.11 15.56 -14.29
C ARG A 191 11.24 16.36 -14.93
N GLU A 192 12.25 16.76 -14.16
CA GLU A 192 13.42 17.45 -14.71
C GLU A 192 14.19 16.54 -15.67
N ARG A 193 14.35 15.26 -15.32
CA ARG A 193 15.05 14.28 -16.16
C ARG A 193 14.23 13.82 -17.37
N TYR A 194 12.92 13.70 -17.20
CA TYR A 194 11.97 13.18 -18.19
C TYR A 194 10.80 14.16 -18.36
N PRO A 195 10.98 15.28 -19.09
CA PRO A 195 9.96 16.33 -19.19
C PRO A 195 8.60 15.87 -19.74
N ASN A 196 8.58 14.78 -20.50
CA ASN A 196 7.36 14.22 -21.10
C ASN A 196 6.73 13.09 -20.28
N ILE A 197 7.19 12.86 -19.03
CA ILE A 197 6.63 11.82 -18.17
C ILE A 197 5.15 12.07 -17.89
N ASP A 198 4.32 11.09 -18.15
CA ASP A 198 2.88 11.12 -17.86
C ASP A 198 2.67 10.86 -16.36
N VAL A 199 2.26 11.89 -15.64
CA VAL A 199 2.06 11.84 -14.18
C VAL A 199 0.56 11.72 -13.91
N PRO A 200 0.14 11.00 -12.86
CA PRO A 200 -1.25 10.91 -12.49
C PRO A 200 -1.90 12.29 -12.33
N LYS A 201 -3.11 12.47 -12.86
CA LYS A 201 -3.87 13.73 -12.70
C LYS A 201 -4.27 14.01 -11.26
N LYS A 202 -4.45 12.97 -10.47
CA LYS A 202 -4.64 13.00 -9.02
C LYS A 202 -3.57 12.12 -8.41
N ASP A 203 -2.98 12.56 -7.33
CA ASP A 203 -1.96 11.80 -6.62
C ASP A 203 -2.46 10.37 -6.33
N ASP A 204 -1.57 9.40 -6.48
CA ASP A 204 -1.85 8.01 -6.13
C ASP A 204 -1.77 7.79 -4.62
N ILE A 205 -1.07 8.69 -3.90
CA ILE A 205 -1.08 8.66 -2.43
C ILE A 205 -2.52 8.84 -1.95
N CYS A 206 -3.00 7.88 -1.16
CA CYS A 206 -4.38 7.86 -0.77
C CYS A 206 -4.73 9.04 0.16
N TYR A 207 -5.96 9.57 0.04
CA TYR A 207 -6.45 10.68 0.86
C TYR A 207 -6.32 10.41 2.36
N ALA A 208 -6.46 9.16 2.78
CA ALA A 208 -6.33 8.79 4.19
C ALA A 208 -4.89 8.93 4.69
N THR A 209 -3.89 8.64 3.85
CA THR A 209 -2.48 8.87 4.13
C THR A 209 -2.18 10.36 4.19
N GLN A 210 -2.62 11.13 3.20
CA GLN A 210 -2.43 12.59 3.16
C GLN A 210 -3.04 13.26 4.39
N ASN A 211 -4.32 13.02 4.65
CA ASN A 211 -5.03 13.64 5.78
C ASN A 211 -4.39 13.32 7.15
N ARG A 212 -3.82 12.10 7.31
CA ARG A 212 -3.11 11.76 8.55
C ARG A 212 -1.79 12.50 8.67
N GLN A 213 -1.03 12.60 7.60
CA GLN A 213 0.23 13.36 7.59
C GLN A 213 -0.04 14.84 7.87
N ASP A 214 -1.08 15.42 7.28
CA ASP A 214 -1.46 16.81 7.53
C ASP A 214 -1.90 17.05 8.99
N ALA A 215 -2.72 16.14 9.54
CA ALA A 215 -3.14 16.21 10.94
C ALA A 215 -1.95 16.10 11.91
N VAL A 216 -0.97 15.22 11.61
CA VAL A 216 0.24 15.07 12.43
C VAL A 216 1.12 16.30 12.33
N LYS A 217 1.35 16.84 11.12
CA LYS A 217 2.11 18.09 10.93
C LYS A 217 1.51 19.25 11.72
N GLN A 218 0.18 19.39 11.68
CA GLN A 218 -0.50 20.45 12.42
C GLN A 218 -0.39 20.24 13.94
N LEU A 219 -0.62 19.02 14.43
CA LEU A 219 -0.52 18.70 15.84
C LEU A 219 0.92 18.88 16.38
N ALA A 220 1.93 18.64 15.56
CA ALA A 220 3.33 18.81 15.92
C ALA A 220 3.69 20.26 16.26
N LEU A 221 3.01 21.26 15.66
CA LEU A 221 3.23 22.67 15.95
C LEU A 221 2.72 23.08 17.35
N GLU A 222 1.85 22.28 17.97
CA GLU A 222 1.18 22.56 19.23
C GLU A 222 1.59 21.58 20.34
N SER A 223 2.53 20.68 20.08
CA SER A 223 2.87 19.58 20.99
C SER A 223 4.36 19.57 21.32
N ASP A 224 4.69 19.45 22.61
CA ASP A 224 6.06 19.25 23.07
C ASP A 224 6.57 17.84 22.79
N PHE A 225 5.64 16.87 22.67
CA PHE A 225 5.95 15.46 22.50
C PHE A 225 4.88 14.78 21.65
N MET A 226 5.29 13.91 20.72
CA MET A 226 4.38 13.16 19.86
C MET A 226 4.64 11.67 19.97
N ILE A 227 3.56 10.89 20.09
CA ILE A 227 3.61 9.42 20.11
C ILE A 227 2.83 8.90 18.91
N VAL A 228 3.52 8.17 18.02
CA VAL A 228 2.90 7.44 16.91
C VAL A 228 2.77 5.98 17.30
N VAL A 229 1.54 5.46 17.26
CA VAL A 229 1.24 4.06 17.56
C VAL A 229 0.93 3.32 16.27
N GLY A 230 1.70 2.29 15.95
CA GLY A 230 1.52 1.48 14.74
C GLY A 230 2.43 0.26 14.71
N SER A 231 2.26 -0.59 13.70
CA SER A 231 3.15 -1.72 13.44
C SER A 231 4.39 -1.28 12.66
N LYS A 232 5.55 -1.86 12.95
CA LYS A 232 6.83 -1.51 12.29
C LYS A 232 6.81 -1.68 10.77
N ASN A 233 6.03 -2.64 10.26
CA ASN A 233 5.86 -2.89 8.83
C ASN A 233 4.75 -2.06 8.18
N SER A 234 4.08 -1.18 8.92
CA SER A 234 3.07 -0.27 8.37
C SER A 234 3.74 0.93 7.73
N SER A 235 3.75 0.99 6.39
CA SER A 235 4.25 2.14 5.64
C SER A 235 3.55 3.44 6.08
N ASN A 236 2.22 3.42 6.23
CA ASN A 236 1.47 4.59 6.69
C ASN A 236 1.91 5.07 8.10
N SER A 237 2.17 4.15 9.04
CA SER A 237 2.62 4.56 10.40
C SER A 237 4.05 5.11 10.41
N ASN A 238 4.90 4.58 9.54
CA ASN A 238 6.30 5.00 9.46
C ASN A 238 6.49 6.38 8.78
N ARG A 239 5.42 6.92 8.18
CA ARG A 239 5.41 8.21 7.48
C ARG A 239 4.71 9.32 8.26
N LEU A 240 4.35 9.06 9.51
CA LEU A 240 3.83 10.04 10.45
C LEU A 240 4.91 10.56 11.40
#